data_7e081a95f4d954ce30767512cc339fbf
#
_entry.id   7e081a95f4d954ce30767512cc339fbf
#
_cell.length_a   1.000
_cell.length_b   1.000
_cell.length_c   1.000
_cell.angle_alpha   90.00
_cell.angle_beta   90.00
_cell.angle_gamma   90.00
#
_symmetry.space_group_name_H-M   'P 1'
#
loop_
_entity.id
_entity.type
_entity.pdbx_description
1 polymer ?
#
loop_
_entity_poly.entity_id
_entity_poly.type
_entity_poly.pdbx_seq_one_letter_code
_entity_poly.pdbx_strand_id
1 'polypeptide(L)'
;MILSIQYLYWLAGIILATTAIMTFADRAHPKRWTTGFFWALFSLVFLVGDLLPPAWVGVGVLVMAVIAGTGGVGLGKHGELPAEKRQASALRLKNKLFVPALAIPLVTVIGSVVVKDMQIGGLPLLDPKNTTFVSLGVGCLVSLALACWLTRDTPVQSMRESRRLTEALGWALVLPQMLAMLGLLFNDAGVGKAVAHLTTSYINMDFRFVAVAVYVVGMALFTIIMGNGFAAFPVMTGGVGVPVLIGQYDANPAVMAAIGMFSGYCGTLMTPMAANYNIVPAALLNLPDKNSVIKAQIPTALSLLAVNIMLLYILM
;
A
#
# COMPACT_ATOMS: atom_id res chain seq x y z
N MET A 1 -3.90 24.21 -12.54
CA MET A 1 -2.91 23.60 -11.65
C MET A 1 -1.63 23.33 -12.42
N ILE A 2 -0.48 23.53 -11.79
CA ILE A 2 0.83 23.36 -12.42
C ILE A 2 1.31 21.91 -12.25
N LEU A 3 1.27 21.40 -11.05
CA LEU A 3 1.64 20.01 -10.72
C LEU A 3 0.39 19.17 -10.50
N SER A 4 0.08 18.30 -11.46
CA SER A 4 -1.05 17.36 -11.43
C SER A 4 -0.61 16.00 -10.89
N ILE A 5 -1.56 15.23 -10.34
CA ILE A 5 -1.37 13.83 -9.97
C ILE A 5 -0.91 12.97 -11.16
N GLN A 6 -1.23 13.38 -12.38
CA GLN A 6 -0.83 12.69 -13.60
C GLN A 6 0.70 12.56 -13.73
N TYR A 7 1.45 13.55 -13.26
CA TYR A 7 2.92 13.47 -13.26
C TYR A 7 3.45 12.35 -12.33
N LEU A 8 2.76 12.11 -11.21
CA LEU A 8 3.09 10.98 -10.33
C LEU A 8 2.80 9.64 -11.02
N TYR A 9 1.67 9.53 -11.72
CA TYR A 9 1.34 8.33 -12.49
C TYR A 9 2.36 8.09 -13.61
N TRP A 10 2.73 9.13 -14.33
CA TRP A 10 3.77 9.02 -15.36
C TRP A 10 5.14 8.63 -14.77
N LEU A 11 5.51 9.19 -13.63
CA LEU A 11 6.75 8.81 -12.94
C LEU A 11 6.75 7.31 -12.59
N ALA A 12 5.67 6.82 -11.99
CA ALA A 12 5.51 5.40 -11.67
C ALA A 12 5.52 4.54 -12.94
N GLY A 13 4.79 4.97 -13.97
CA GLY A 13 4.74 4.29 -15.27
C GLY A 13 6.10 4.20 -15.94
N ILE A 14 6.91 5.27 -15.92
CA ILE A 14 8.27 5.27 -16.46
C ILE A 14 9.19 4.31 -15.71
N ILE A 15 9.10 4.27 -14.38
CA ILE A 15 9.88 3.32 -13.56
C ILE A 15 9.50 1.88 -13.92
N LEU A 16 8.23 1.58 -14.06
CA LEU A 16 7.76 0.25 -14.46
C LEU A 16 8.11 -0.08 -15.91
N ALA A 17 8.07 0.89 -16.84
CA ALA A 17 8.53 0.73 -18.21
C ALA A 17 10.00 0.38 -18.30
N THR A 18 10.85 1.11 -17.55
CA THR A 18 12.28 0.81 -17.49
C THR A 18 12.54 -0.58 -16.92
N THR A 19 11.79 -0.98 -15.87
CA THR A 19 11.84 -2.34 -15.31
C THR A 19 11.47 -3.38 -16.37
N ALA A 20 10.39 -3.18 -17.13
CA ALA A 20 9.97 -4.08 -18.20
C ALA A 20 11.04 -4.22 -19.28
N ILE A 21 11.58 -3.10 -19.79
CA ILE A 21 12.62 -3.07 -20.82
C ILE A 21 13.87 -3.81 -20.36
N MET A 22 14.33 -3.51 -19.14
CA MET A 22 15.50 -4.16 -18.56
C MET A 22 15.28 -5.66 -18.34
N THR A 23 14.06 -6.09 -17.98
CA THR A 23 13.71 -7.50 -17.82
C THR A 23 13.68 -8.22 -19.17
N PHE A 24 13.09 -7.63 -20.21
CA PHE A 24 13.13 -8.18 -21.57
C PHE A 24 14.57 -8.29 -22.13
N ALA A 25 15.42 -7.33 -21.82
CA ALA A 25 16.81 -7.32 -22.27
C ALA A 25 17.69 -8.37 -21.53
N ASP A 26 17.26 -8.81 -20.34
CA ASP A 26 18.02 -9.74 -19.50
C ASP A 26 17.85 -11.19 -19.97
N ARG A 27 18.83 -11.67 -20.76
CA ARG A 27 18.84 -13.06 -21.27
C ARG A 27 19.02 -14.10 -20.17
N ALA A 28 19.53 -13.72 -19.01
CA ALA A 28 19.74 -14.64 -17.88
C ALA A 28 18.49 -14.80 -17.01
N HIS A 29 17.48 -13.95 -17.22
CA HIS A 29 16.23 -14.00 -16.45
C HIS A 29 15.39 -15.24 -16.84
N PRO A 30 15.04 -16.13 -15.88
CA PRO A 30 14.39 -17.41 -16.19
C PRO A 30 12.99 -17.24 -16.82
N LYS A 31 12.28 -16.16 -16.48
CA LYS A 31 10.91 -15.86 -16.93
C LYS A 31 10.82 -14.47 -17.57
N ARG A 32 11.82 -14.09 -18.37
CA ARG A 32 11.94 -12.73 -18.91
C ARG A 32 10.72 -12.23 -19.68
N TRP A 33 10.07 -13.11 -20.44
CA TRP A 33 8.93 -12.73 -21.28
C TRP A 33 7.67 -12.47 -20.47
N THR A 34 7.32 -13.38 -19.57
CA THR A 34 6.11 -13.26 -18.74
C THR A 34 6.27 -12.15 -17.69
N THR A 35 7.43 -12.07 -17.04
CA THR A 35 7.73 -10.99 -16.08
C THR A 35 7.83 -9.64 -16.78
N GLY A 36 8.50 -9.56 -17.93
CA GLY A 36 8.59 -8.32 -18.70
C GLY A 36 7.22 -7.84 -19.21
N PHE A 37 6.37 -8.76 -19.67
CA PHE A 37 5.00 -8.44 -20.10
C PHE A 37 4.13 -7.98 -18.92
N PHE A 38 4.26 -8.60 -17.74
CA PHE A 38 3.60 -8.17 -16.51
C PHE A 38 3.93 -6.71 -16.17
N TRP A 39 5.22 -6.34 -16.17
CA TRP A 39 5.65 -4.97 -15.89
C TRP A 39 5.25 -3.99 -17.00
N ALA A 40 5.25 -4.43 -18.25
CA ALA A 40 4.80 -3.60 -19.39
C ALA A 40 3.31 -3.28 -19.28
N LEU A 41 2.46 -4.26 -18.96
CA LEU A 41 1.03 -4.03 -18.73
C LEU A 41 0.81 -3.08 -17.56
N PHE A 42 1.54 -3.26 -16.45
CA PHE A 42 1.40 -2.40 -15.29
C PHE A 42 1.84 -0.96 -15.60
N SER A 43 2.93 -0.80 -16.35
CA SER A 43 3.37 0.51 -16.86
C SER A 43 2.31 1.18 -17.72
N LEU A 44 1.70 0.45 -18.65
CA LEU A 44 0.64 0.98 -19.51
C LEU A 44 -0.56 1.50 -18.73
N VAL A 45 -0.96 0.79 -17.68
CA VAL A 45 -2.05 1.25 -16.80
C VAL A 45 -1.72 2.60 -16.17
N PHE A 46 -0.49 2.83 -15.73
CA PHE A 46 -0.08 4.11 -15.15
C PHE A 46 0.12 5.23 -16.20
N LEU A 47 0.60 4.90 -17.40
CA LEU A 47 0.92 5.91 -18.42
C LEU A 47 -0.32 6.39 -19.18
N VAL A 48 -1.23 5.46 -19.51
CA VAL A 48 -2.34 5.73 -20.42
C VAL A 48 -3.70 5.22 -19.90
N GLY A 49 -3.77 4.78 -18.63
CA GLY A 49 -5.00 4.22 -18.07
C GLY A 49 -6.20 5.16 -18.14
N ASP A 50 -5.99 6.46 -17.97
CA ASP A 50 -7.05 7.48 -18.06
C ASP A 50 -7.58 7.68 -19.49
N LEU A 51 -6.81 7.27 -20.52
CA LEU A 51 -7.19 7.35 -21.92
C LEU A 51 -7.94 6.11 -22.39
N LEU A 52 -7.87 5.02 -21.63
CA LEU A 52 -8.47 3.74 -21.97
C LEU A 52 -9.86 3.59 -21.33
N PRO A 53 -10.82 2.94 -22.01
CA PRO A 53 -12.06 2.54 -21.37
C PRO A 53 -11.76 1.69 -20.10
N PRO A 54 -12.48 1.92 -18.96
CA PRO A 54 -12.21 1.21 -17.70
C PRO A 54 -12.22 -0.32 -17.84
N ALA A 55 -13.03 -0.87 -18.75
CA ALA A 55 -13.09 -2.30 -19.01
C ALA A 55 -11.75 -2.86 -19.52
N TRP A 56 -11.02 -2.14 -20.38
CA TRP A 56 -9.72 -2.57 -20.89
C TRP A 56 -8.63 -2.51 -19.81
N VAL A 57 -8.68 -1.50 -18.96
CA VAL A 57 -7.79 -1.42 -17.78
C VAL A 57 -8.06 -2.63 -16.86
N GLY A 58 -9.33 -2.96 -16.61
CA GLY A 58 -9.73 -4.14 -15.84
C GLY A 58 -9.23 -5.45 -16.46
N VAL A 59 -9.36 -5.62 -17.79
CA VAL A 59 -8.80 -6.77 -18.50
C VAL A 59 -7.29 -6.84 -18.31
N GLY A 60 -6.57 -5.72 -18.42
CA GLY A 60 -5.13 -5.67 -18.17
C GLY A 60 -4.76 -6.15 -16.78
N VAL A 61 -5.50 -5.72 -15.75
CA VAL A 61 -5.31 -6.17 -14.34
C VAL A 61 -5.58 -7.66 -14.19
N LEU A 62 -6.64 -8.18 -14.82
CA LEU A 62 -6.94 -9.63 -14.82
C LEU A 62 -5.83 -10.44 -15.48
N VAL A 63 -5.30 -9.99 -16.60
CA VAL A 63 -4.15 -10.63 -17.28
C VAL A 63 -2.93 -10.64 -16.36
N MET A 64 -2.63 -9.54 -15.69
CA MET A 64 -1.56 -9.49 -14.70
C MET A 64 -1.78 -10.48 -13.54
N ALA A 65 -3.01 -10.58 -13.05
CA ALA A 65 -3.36 -11.54 -12.00
C ALA A 65 -3.18 -13.00 -12.45
N VAL A 66 -3.55 -13.33 -13.69
CA VAL A 66 -3.32 -14.68 -14.26
C VAL A 66 -1.83 -14.97 -14.39
N ILE A 67 -1.02 -14.02 -14.91
CA ILE A 67 0.43 -14.19 -15.01
C ILE A 67 1.03 -14.43 -13.61
N ALA A 68 0.60 -13.66 -12.61
CA ALA A 68 1.05 -13.81 -11.24
C ALA A 68 0.65 -15.17 -10.64
N GLY A 69 -0.64 -15.54 -10.78
CA GLY A 69 -1.21 -16.78 -10.23
C GLY A 69 -0.61 -18.05 -10.84
N THR A 70 -0.21 -18.01 -12.12
CA THR A 70 0.52 -19.11 -12.78
C THR A 70 2.03 -19.12 -12.44
N GLY A 71 2.47 -18.23 -11.55
CA GLY A 71 3.88 -18.10 -11.21
C GLY A 71 4.72 -17.50 -12.33
N GLY A 72 4.12 -16.75 -13.26
CA GLY A 72 4.79 -16.13 -14.41
C GLY A 72 5.73 -14.97 -14.04
N VAL A 73 5.58 -14.39 -12.84
CA VAL A 73 6.47 -13.35 -12.34
C VAL A 73 7.64 -13.99 -11.58
N GLY A 74 8.87 -13.65 -11.98
CA GLY A 74 10.09 -14.20 -11.39
C GLY A 74 11.08 -13.11 -11.02
N LEU A 75 12.07 -13.48 -10.21
CA LEU A 75 13.21 -12.64 -9.85
C LEU A 75 14.36 -12.92 -10.84
N GLY A 76 14.94 -11.88 -11.41
CA GLY A 76 16.15 -11.95 -12.23
C GLY A 76 17.43 -12.13 -11.40
N LYS A 77 18.51 -12.46 -12.08
CA LYS A 77 19.83 -12.42 -11.48
C LYS A 77 20.37 -10.99 -11.55
N HIS A 78 20.34 -10.30 -10.45
CA HIS A 78 20.87 -8.94 -10.37
C HIS A 78 22.35 -8.99 -9.98
N GLY A 79 23.20 -8.32 -10.75
CA GLY A 79 24.59 -8.12 -10.35
C GLY A 79 24.64 -7.18 -9.14
N GLU A 80 24.94 -7.73 -7.98
CA GLU A 80 25.15 -6.93 -6.79
C GLU A 80 26.50 -6.20 -6.84
N LEU A 81 26.54 -5.00 -6.31
CA LEU A 81 27.82 -4.34 -6.05
C LEU A 81 28.65 -5.21 -5.09
N PRO A 82 29.98 -5.33 -5.31
CA PRO A 82 30.84 -6.09 -4.41
C PRO A 82 30.61 -5.72 -2.96
N ALA A 83 30.55 -6.71 -2.09
CA ALA A 83 30.25 -6.53 -0.66
C ALA A 83 31.18 -5.49 -0.01
N GLU A 84 32.46 -5.48 -0.41
CA GLU A 84 33.47 -4.53 0.05
C GLU A 84 33.09 -3.07 -0.28
N LYS A 85 32.61 -2.80 -1.51
CA LYS A 85 32.17 -1.46 -1.92
C LYS A 85 30.94 -1.01 -1.15
N ARG A 86 29.98 -1.93 -0.93
CA ARG A 86 28.78 -1.65 -0.11
C ARG A 86 29.16 -1.32 1.33
N GLN A 87 30.05 -2.11 1.92
CA GLN A 87 30.52 -1.90 3.29
C GLN A 87 31.31 -0.59 3.43
N ALA A 88 32.21 -0.31 2.50
CA ALA A 88 32.96 0.95 2.49
C ALA A 88 32.04 2.17 2.38
N SER A 89 31.02 2.11 1.52
CA SER A 89 30.01 3.17 1.40
C SER A 89 29.17 3.30 2.67
N ALA A 90 28.74 2.20 3.28
CA ALA A 90 27.98 2.20 4.51
C ALA A 90 28.79 2.80 5.67
N LEU A 91 30.06 2.45 5.80
CA LEU A 91 30.96 3.02 6.83
C LEU A 91 31.23 4.50 6.61
N ARG A 92 31.33 4.96 5.34
CA ARG A 92 31.49 6.38 4.99
C ARG A 92 30.25 7.21 5.31
N LEU A 93 29.07 6.70 4.98
CA LEU A 93 27.82 7.46 5.06
C LEU A 93 27.12 7.34 6.40
N LYS A 94 27.24 6.18 7.07
CA LYS A 94 26.61 5.93 8.39
C LYS A 94 25.15 6.44 8.42
N ASN A 95 24.83 7.27 9.40
CA ASN A 95 23.48 7.81 9.59
C ASN A 95 23.03 8.77 8.48
N LYS A 96 23.94 9.27 7.63
CA LYS A 96 23.57 10.14 6.50
C LYS A 96 22.68 9.43 5.48
N LEU A 97 22.67 8.08 5.46
CA LEU A 97 21.76 7.30 4.62
C LEU A 97 20.28 7.50 4.95
N PHE A 98 19.97 7.97 6.16
CA PHE A 98 18.59 8.33 6.53
C PHE A 98 18.11 9.65 5.92
N VAL A 99 19.00 10.52 5.48
CA VAL A 99 18.63 11.84 4.93
C VAL A 99 17.71 11.72 3.71
N PRO A 100 18.02 10.93 2.67
CA PRO A 100 17.10 10.71 1.56
C PRO A 100 15.77 10.10 2.01
N ALA A 101 15.78 9.13 2.93
CA ALA A 101 14.57 8.50 3.41
C ALA A 101 13.65 9.47 4.16
N LEU A 102 14.22 10.34 5.01
CA LEU A 102 13.50 11.37 5.75
C LEU A 102 13.05 12.54 4.87
N ALA A 103 13.70 12.77 3.74
CA ALA A 103 13.29 13.81 2.79
C ALA A 103 11.90 13.55 2.20
N ILE A 104 11.51 12.29 2.00
CA ILE A 104 10.19 11.94 1.46
C ILE A 104 9.06 12.47 2.35
N PRO A 105 8.93 12.04 3.63
CA PRO A 105 7.87 12.53 4.50
C PRO A 105 7.99 14.03 4.76
N LEU A 106 9.20 14.58 4.89
CA LEU A 106 9.40 16.01 5.12
C LEU A 106 8.85 16.86 3.96
N VAL A 107 9.23 16.55 2.72
CA VAL A 107 8.73 17.26 1.53
C VAL A 107 7.22 17.05 1.37
N THR A 108 6.71 15.85 1.67
CA THR A 108 5.28 15.57 1.62
C THR A 108 4.51 16.44 2.60
N VAL A 109 4.96 16.56 3.84
CA VAL A 109 4.33 17.40 4.86
C VAL A 109 4.42 18.89 4.47
N ILE A 110 5.60 19.37 4.07
CA ILE A 110 5.77 20.76 3.62
C ILE A 110 4.82 21.06 2.45
N GLY A 111 4.77 20.19 1.45
CA GLY A 111 3.90 20.36 0.29
C GLY A 111 2.41 20.36 0.66
N SER A 112 1.98 19.43 1.49
CA SER A 112 0.57 19.28 1.86
C SER A 112 0.07 20.30 2.90
N VAL A 113 0.95 20.92 3.68
CA VAL A 113 0.56 21.88 4.72
C VAL A 113 0.90 23.31 4.34
N VAL A 114 2.13 23.56 3.84
CA VAL A 114 2.64 24.92 3.57
C VAL A 114 2.36 25.34 2.13
N VAL A 115 2.58 24.44 1.16
CA VAL A 115 2.52 24.76 -0.27
C VAL A 115 1.13 24.60 -0.87
N LYS A 116 0.22 23.92 -0.20
CA LYS A 116 -1.12 23.54 -0.73
C LYS A 116 -1.93 24.72 -1.29
N ASP A 117 -1.84 25.89 -0.65
CA ASP A 117 -2.61 27.08 -1.02
C ASP A 117 -1.83 28.07 -1.88
N MET A 118 -0.56 27.71 -2.27
CA MET A 118 0.26 28.58 -3.11
C MET A 118 -0.24 28.61 -4.54
N GLN A 119 -0.30 29.80 -5.11
CA GLN A 119 -0.68 30.05 -6.50
C GLN A 119 0.44 30.79 -7.22
N ILE A 120 0.69 30.40 -8.46
CA ILE A 120 1.62 31.07 -9.37
C ILE A 120 0.85 31.49 -10.61
N GLY A 121 0.80 32.80 -10.87
CA GLY A 121 0.06 33.33 -12.00
C GLY A 121 -1.45 33.04 -11.99
N GLY A 122 -2.07 32.95 -10.77
CA GLY A 122 -3.49 32.64 -10.60
C GLY A 122 -3.84 31.15 -10.73
N LEU A 123 -2.85 30.28 -10.96
CA LEU A 123 -3.04 28.84 -11.00
C LEU A 123 -2.50 28.21 -9.71
N PRO A 124 -3.26 27.27 -9.07
CA PRO A 124 -2.75 26.54 -7.91
C PRO A 124 -1.51 25.73 -8.32
N LEU A 125 -0.48 25.78 -7.48
CA LEU A 125 0.79 25.10 -7.72
C LEU A 125 0.60 23.59 -7.70
N LEU A 126 -0.09 23.06 -6.70
CA LEU A 126 -0.38 21.64 -6.53
C LEU A 126 -1.85 21.36 -6.87
N ASP A 127 -2.14 20.13 -7.26
CA ASP A 127 -3.52 19.65 -7.43
C ASP A 127 -4.26 19.71 -6.08
N PRO A 128 -5.31 20.56 -5.94
CA PRO A 128 -6.00 20.74 -4.66
C PRO A 128 -6.66 19.47 -4.13
N LYS A 129 -7.07 18.56 -5.02
CA LYS A 129 -7.71 17.28 -4.64
C LYS A 129 -6.68 16.23 -4.20
N ASN A 130 -5.44 16.31 -4.71
CA ASN A 130 -4.43 15.29 -4.56
C ASN A 130 -3.10 15.85 -4.04
N THR A 131 -3.16 16.91 -3.25
CA THR A 131 -1.98 17.66 -2.77
C THR A 131 -0.94 16.75 -2.10
N THR A 132 -1.38 15.84 -1.24
CA THR A 132 -0.49 14.91 -0.53
C THR A 132 0.22 13.96 -1.49
N PHE A 133 -0.48 13.39 -2.48
CA PHE A 133 0.11 12.47 -3.45
C PHE A 133 1.10 13.19 -4.40
N VAL A 134 0.75 14.38 -4.84
CA VAL A 134 1.66 15.18 -5.68
C VAL A 134 2.91 15.56 -4.89
N SER A 135 2.75 15.98 -3.63
CA SER A 135 3.87 16.29 -2.73
C SER A 135 4.75 15.07 -2.45
N LEU A 136 4.15 13.88 -2.33
CA LEU A 136 4.86 12.62 -2.20
C LEU A 136 5.72 12.34 -3.45
N GLY A 137 5.17 12.55 -4.65
CA GLY A 137 5.92 12.40 -5.90
C GLY A 137 7.12 13.33 -5.99
N VAL A 138 6.94 14.61 -5.63
CA VAL A 138 8.05 15.56 -5.52
C VAL A 138 9.06 15.10 -4.46
N GLY A 139 8.58 14.63 -3.30
CA GLY A 139 9.43 14.09 -2.24
C GLY A 139 10.29 12.91 -2.70
N CYS A 140 9.73 12.00 -3.51
CA CYS A 140 10.49 10.89 -4.11
C CYS A 140 11.59 11.39 -5.07
N LEU A 141 11.32 12.40 -5.90
CA LEU A 141 12.32 12.98 -6.80
C LEU A 141 13.44 13.69 -6.04
N VAL A 142 13.09 14.47 -5.02
CA VAL A 142 14.08 15.14 -4.14
C VAL A 142 14.92 14.10 -3.41
N SER A 143 14.28 13.05 -2.87
CA SER A 143 14.97 11.94 -2.21
C SER A 143 15.92 11.21 -3.15
N LEU A 144 15.52 10.94 -4.38
CA LEU A 144 16.37 10.32 -5.39
C LEU A 144 17.60 11.18 -5.70
N ALA A 145 17.39 12.49 -5.90
CA ALA A 145 18.50 13.44 -6.14
C ALA A 145 19.47 13.48 -4.96
N LEU A 146 18.96 13.55 -3.73
CA LEU A 146 19.76 13.51 -2.50
C LEU A 146 20.51 12.19 -2.35
N ALA A 147 19.85 11.05 -2.66
CA ALA A 147 20.48 9.74 -2.61
C ALA A 147 21.64 9.64 -3.61
N CYS A 148 21.42 10.01 -4.88
CA CYS A 148 22.47 10.01 -5.91
C CYS A 148 23.64 10.93 -5.54
N TRP A 149 23.35 12.13 -5.02
CA TRP A 149 24.39 13.06 -4.58
C TRP A 149 25.21 12.52 -3.40
N LEU A 150 24.53 11.93 -2.42
CA LEU A 150 25.16 11.44 -1.19
C LEU A 150 25.98 10.17 -1.44
N THR A 151 25.44 9.23 -2.21
CA THR A 151 26.11 7.97 -2.55
C THR A 151 27.19 8.16 -3.63
N ARG A 152 27.10 9.23 -4.39
CA ARG A 152 27.90 9.50 -5.60
C ARG A 152 27.62 8.48 -6.71
N ASP A 153 26.41 7.95 -6.73
CA ASP A 153 25.95 7.02 -7.75
C ASP A 153 25.18 7.74 -8.86
N THR A 154 25.06 7.07 -9.99
CA THR A 154 24.37 7.59 -11.16
C THR A 154 22.86 7.26 -11.11
N PRO A 155 21.98 8.05 -11.75
CA PRO A 155 20.58 7.70 -11.91
C PRO A 155 20.35 6.33 -12.58
N VAL A 156 21.27 5.91 -13.46
CA VAL A 156 21.21 4.59 -14.11
C VAL A 156 21.39 3.46 -13.07
N GLN A 157 22.27 3.64 -12.10
CA GLN A 157 22.43 2.68 -11.01
C GLN A 157 21.17 2.63 -10.14
N SER A 158 20.56 3.77 -9.87
CA SER A 158 19.28 3.84 -9.15
C SER A 158 18.18 3.08 -9.88
N MET A 159 18.12 3.14 -11.21
CA MET A 159 17.15 2.35 -12.00
C MET A 159 17.43 0.85 -11.93
N ARG A 160 18.68 0.42 -11.89
CA ARG A 160 19.04 -0.99 -11.69
C ARG A 160 18.60 -1.50 -10.31
N GLU A 161 18.83 -0.71 -9.27
CA GLU A 161 18.38 -1.05 -7.90
C GLU A 161 16.84 -1.02 -7.80
N SER A 162 16.18 -0.05 -8.46
CA SER A 162 14.72 0.00 -8.56
C SER A 162 14.18 -1.27 -9.21
N ARG A 163 14.76 -1.74 -10.33
CA ARG A 163 14.39 -3.03 -10.94
C ARG A 163 14.51 -4.18 -9.95
N ARG A 164 15.65 -4.28 -9.26
CA ARG A 164 15.90 -5.34 -8.28
C ARG A 164 14.81 -5.35 -7.19
N LEU A 165 14.49 -4.18 -6.63
CA LEU A 165 13.44 -4.04 -5.61
C LEU A 165 12.05 -4.35 -6.18
N THR A 166 11.73 -3.83 -7.35
CA THR A 166 10.44 -4.04 -8.02
C THR A 166 10.21 -5.53 -8.33
N GLU A 167 11.22 -6.23 -8.85
CA GLU A 167 11.15 -7.67 -9.10
C GLU A 167 11.11 -8.48 -7.79
N ALA A 168 11.77 -8.02 -6.71
CA ALA A 168 11.68 -8.67 -5.40
C ALA A 168 10.27 -8.55 -4.78
N LEU A 169 9.61 -7.41 -4.96
CA LEU A 169 8.21 -7.22 -4.59
C LEU A 169 7.28 -8.05 -5.48
N GLY A 170 7.63 -8.16 -6.76
CA GLY A 170 6.94 -9.00 -7.73
C GLY A 170 5.44 -8.66 -7.83
N TRP A 171 4.64 -9.71 -7.90
CA TRP A 171 3.18 -9.63 -8.02
C TRP A 171 2.50 -8.92 -6.83
N ALA A 172 3.16 -8.82 -5.68
CA ALA A 172 2.61 -8.18 -4.49
C ALA A 172 2.27 -6.69 -4.72
N LEU A 173 2.89 -6.03 -5.71
CA LEU A 173 2.58 -4.66 -6.09
C LEU A 173 1.17 -4.46 -6.68
N VAL A 174 0.56 -5.50 -7.25
CA VAL A 174 -0.81 -5.44 -7.82
C VAL A 174 -1.87 -5.74 -6.76
N LEU A 175 -1.51 -6.45 -5.67
CA LEU A 175 -2.46 -6.84 -4.63
C LEU A 175 -3.30 -5.69 -4.06
N PRO A 176 -2.73 -4.52 -3.67
CA PRO A 176 -3.54 -3.47 -3.08
C PRO A 176 -4.67 -2.99 -3.99
N GLN A 177 -4.44 -2.93 -5.31
CA GLN A 177 -5.46 -2.55 -6.29
C GLN A 177 -6.56 -3.59 -6.39
N MET A 178 -6.20 -4.87 -6.45
CA MET A 178 -7.18 -5.97 -6.49
C MET A 178 -8.01 -6.04 -5.22
N LEU A 179 -7.40 -5.82 -4.05
CA LEU A 179 -8.09 -5.83 -2.77
C LEU A 179 -9.03 -4.63 -2.61
N ALA A 180 -8.67 -3.46 -3.14
CA ALA A 180 -9.56 -2.31 -3.17
C ALA A 180 -10.81 -2.57 -4.02
N MET A 181 -10.66 -3.20 -5.20
CA MET A 181 -11.78 -3.63 -6.05
C MET A 181 -12.66 -4.65 -5.35
N LEU A 182 -12.07 -5.61 -4.62
CA LEU A 182 -12.81 -6.61 -3.86
C LEU A 182 -13.71 -5.97 -2.79
N GLY A 183 -13.23 -4.90 -2.12
CA GLY A 183 -14.03 -4.13 -1.17
C GLY A 183 -15.28 -3.50 -1.80
N LEU A 184 -15.16 -2.94 -3.00
CA LEU A 184 -16.30 -2.41 -3.75
C LEU A 184 -17.29 -3.52 -4.15
N LEU A 185 -16.80 -4.64 -4.66
CA LEU A 185 -17.63 -5.80 -5.01
C LEU A 185 -18.40 -6.34 -3.81
N PHE A 186 -17.80 -6.40 -2.64
CA PHE A 186 -18.46 -6.82 -1.41
C PHE A 186 -19.55 -5.85 -0.96
N ASN A 187 -19.30 -4.54 -1.14
CA ASN A 187 -20.32 -3.55 -0.87
C ASN A 187 -21.53 -3.72 -1.80
N ASP A 188 -21.29 -3.86 -3.11
CA ASP A 188 -22.34 -4.05 -4.13
C ASP A 188 -23.07 -5.37 -3.96
N ALA A 189 -22.37 -6.43 -3.57
CA ALA A 189 -22.95 -7.75 -3.26
C ALA A 189 -23.75 -7.76 -1.94
N GLY A 190 -23.76 -6.66 -1.19
CA GLY A 190 -24.52 -6.58 0.07
C GLY A 190 -23.91 -7.38 1.22
N VAL A 191 -22.61 -7.70 1.16
CA VAL A 191 -21.93 -8.47 2.21
C VAL A 191 -22.06 -7.78 3.58
N GLY A 192 -22.04 -6.45 3.64
CA GLY A 192 -22.28 -5.69 4.86
C GLY A 192 -23.65 -5.99 5.48
N LYS A 193 -24.71 -6.09 4.65
CA LYS A 193 -26.08 -6.45 5.14
C LYS A 193 -26.11 -7.88 5.67
N ALA A 194 -25.45 -8.84 5.01
CA ALA A 194 -25.35 -10.21 5.48
C ALA A 194 -24.61 -10.29 6.82
N VAL A 195 -23.51 -9.55 6.97
CA VAL A 195 -22.78 -9.45 8.24
C VAL A 195 -23.65 -8.82 9.33
N ALA A 196 -24.38 -7.74 9.04
CA ALA A 196 -25.33 -7.13 9.96
C ALA A 196 -26.35 -8.16 10.46
N HIS A 197 -26.99 -8.89 9.54
CA HIS A 197 -27.97 -9.91 9.88
C HIS A 197 -27.38 -11.02 10.76
N LEU A 198 -26.21 -11.55 10.40
CA LEU A 198 -25.55 -12.59 11.19
C LEU A 198 -25.17 -12.10 12.58
N THR A 199 -24.56 -10.92 12.68
CA THR A 199 -24.10 -10.40 13.97
C THR A 199 -25.28 -10.06 14.90
N THR A 200 -26.34 -9.43 14.39
CA THR A 200 -27.52 -9.09 15.21
C THR A 200 -28.38 -10.31 15.54
N SER A 201 -28.38 -11.37 14.73
CA SER A 201 -29.16 -12.59 14.99
C SER A 201 -28.52 -13.52 16.03
N TYR A 202 -27.20 -13.53 16.13
CA TYR A 202 -26.47 -14.46 17.00
C TYR A 202 -25.79 -13.80 18.18
N ILE A 203 -25.58 -12.49 18.16
CA ILE A 203 -24.88 -11.75 19.21
C ILE A 203 -25.83 -10.68 19.76
N ASN A 204 -26.01 -10.66 21.08
CA ASN A 204 -26.79 -9.61 21.71
C ASN A 204 -26.02 -8.29 21.69
N MET A 205 -26.47 -7.37 20.81
CA MET A 205 -25.88 -6.04 20.62
C MET A 205 -26.41 -4.99 21.62
N ASP A 206 -27.34 -5.36 22.54
CA ASP A 206 -27.88 -4.43 23.53
C ASP A 206 -26.84 -4.02 24.58
N PHE A 207 -25.75 -4.77 24.68
CA PHE A 207 -24.62 -4.41 25.52
C PHE A 207 -23.59 -3.60 24.73
N ARG A 208 -23.45 -2.33 25.08
CA ARG A 208 -22.53 -1.39 24.43
C ARG A 208 -21.11 -1.96 24.24
N PHE A 209 -20.55 -2.61 25.28
CA PHE A 209 -19.23 -3.22 25.21
C PHE A 209 -19.15 -4.34 24.17
N VAL A 210 -20.20 -5.16 24.06
CA VAL A 210 -20.28 -6.24 23.08
C VAL A 210 -20.33 -5.68 21.67
N ALA A 211 -21.16 -4.67 21.42
CA ALA A 211 -21.25 -4.01 20.12
C ALA A 211 -19.90 -3.44 19.66
N VAL A 212 -19.18 -2.76 20.58
CA VAL A 212 -17.82 -2.24 20.33
C VAL A 212 -16.85 -3.36 20.05
N ALA A 213 -16.83 -4.41 20.85
CA ALA A 213 -15.93 -5.55 20.69
C ALA A 213 -16.18 -6.26 19.34
N VAL A 214 -17.43 -6.47 18.98
CA VAL A 214 -17.80 -7.09 17.69
C VAL A 214 -17.34 -6.24 16.52
N TYR A 215 -17.50 -4.92 16.57
CA TYR A 215 -17.03 -4.04 15.53
C TYR A 215 -15.50 -4.06 15.39
N VAL A 216 -14.77 -3.90 16.49
CA VAL A 216 -13.30 -3.82 16.53
C VAL A 216 -12.67 -5.18 16.13
N VAL A 217 -13.14 -6.27 16.74
CA VAL A 217 -12.66 -7.63 16.41
C VAL A 217 -13.07 -8.02 14.98
N GLY A 218 -14.29 -7.68 14.59
CA GLY A 218 -14.78 -7.91 13.23
C GLY A 218 -13.92 -7.19 12.18
N MET A 219 -13.55 -5.93 12.42
CA MET A 219 -12.62 -5.20 11.55
C MET A 219 -11.29 -5.93 11.38
N ALA A 220 -10.71 -6.42 12.48
CA ALA A 220 -9.46 -7.17 12.43
C ALA A 220 -9.63 -8.52 11.71
N LEU A 221 -10.68 -9.28 12.01
CA LEU A 221 -10.95 -10.60 11.38
C LEU A 221 -11.20 -10.48 9.88
N PHE A 222 -12.06 -9.54 9.45
CA PHE A 222 -12.27 -9.30 8.03
C PHE A 222 -10.98 -8.88 7.33
N THR A 223 -10.16 -8.06 7.98
CA THR A 223 -8.86 -7.67 7.43
C THR A 223 -7.90 -8.86 7.33
N ILE A 224 -7.89 -9.78 8.29
CA ILE A 224 -7.09 -11.00 8.22
C ILE A 224 -7.49 -11.84 7.00
N ILE A 225 -8.79 -11.98 6.75
CA ILE A 225 -9.33 -12.76 5.63
C ILE A 225 -9.06 -12.04 4.30
N MET A 226 -9.33 -10.73 4.23
CA MET A 226 -9.26 -9.94 3.00
C MET A 226 -7.85 -9.38 2.71
N GLY A 227 -6.96 -9.38 3.69
CA GLY A 227 -5.61 -8.85 3.57
C GLY A 227 -5.50 -7.32 3.56
N ASN A 228 -6.61 -6.59 3.68
CA ASN A 228 -6.63 -5.14 3.56
C ASN A 228 -7.75 -4.51 4.40
N GLY A 229 -7.37 -3.57 5.30
CA GLY A 229 -8.33 -2.85 6.14
C GLY A 229 -9.30 -1.97 5.35
N PHE A 230 -8.89 -1.42 4.20
CA PHE A 230 -9.79 -0.62 3.35
C PHE A 230 -10.91 -1.45 2.73
N ALA A 231 -10.66 -2.73 2.43
CA ALA A 231 -11.68 -3.64 1.93
C ALA A 231 -12.63 -4.11 3.05
N ALA A 232 -12.11 -4.30 4.27
CA ALA A 232 -12.90 -4.69 5.43
C ALA A 232 -13.80 -3.54 5.94
N PHE A 233 -13.35 -2.30 5.80
CA PHE A 233 -13.99 -1.13 6.37
C PHE A 233 -15.45 -0.92 5.90
N PRO A 234 -15.78 -0.91 4.59
CA PRO A 234 -17.16 -0.75 4.14
C PRO A 234 -18.07 -1.86 4.67
N VAL A 235 -17.57 -3.10 4.74
CA VAL A 235 -18.33 -4.26 5.21
C VAL A 235 -18.71 -4.12 6.68
N MET A 236 -17.73 -3.84 7.54
CA MET A 236 -17.97 -3.73 8.98
C MET A 236 -18.65 -2.42 9.36
N THR A 237 -18.35 -1.33 8.68
CA THR A 237 -19.02 -0.05 8.91
C THR A 237 -20.49 -0.11 8.50
N GLY A 238 -20.78 -0.69 7.32
CA GLY A 238 -22.15 -0.89 6.85
C GLY A 238 -22.91 -1.96 7.64
N GLY A 239 -22.21 -3.01 8.12
CA GLY A 239 -22.82 -4.13 8.83
C GLY A 239 -23.07 -3.90 10.32
N VAL A 240 -22.15 -3.22 11.00
CA VAL A 240 -22.21 -3.03 12.46
C VAL A 240 -22.02 -1.55 12.84
N GLY A 241 -21.06 -0.87 12.24
CA GLY A 241 -20.71 0.50 12.62
C GLY A 241 -21.88 1.47 12.54
N VAL A 242 -22.47 1.60 11.36
CA VAL A 242 -23.59 2.54 11.15
C VAL A 242 -24.87 2.08 11.85
N PRO A 243 -25.39 0.85 11.65
CA PRO A 243 -26.67 0.48 12.23
C PRO A 243 -26.64 0.35 13.76
N VAL A 244 -25.55 -0.13 14.34
CA VAL A 244 -25.48 -0.41 15.78
C VAL A 244 -24.75 0.72 16.52
N LEU A 245 -23.48 1.02 16.18
CA LEU A 245 -22.72 2.00 16.97
C LEU A 245 -23.25 3.42 16.80
N ILE A 246 -23.56 3.85 15.58
CA ILE A 246 -24.13 5.17 15.34
C ILE A 246 -25.65 5.17 15.62
N GLY A 247 -26.38 4.22 15.05
CA GLY A 247 -27.85 4.21 15.08
C GLY A 247 -28.44 3.89 16.45
N GLN A 248 -27.82 2.99 17.23
CA GLN A 248 -28.33 2.58 18.54
C GLN A 248 -27.63 3.27 19.70
N TYR A 249 -26.32 3.58 19.58
CA TYR A 249 -25.53 4.15 20.67
C TYR A 249 -25.09 5.59 20.44
N ASP A 250 -25.50 6.22 19.34
CA ASP A 250 -25.17 7.61 18.98
C ASP A 250 -23.64 7.90 18.96
N ALA A 251 -22.86 6.89 18.54
CA ALA A 251 -21.41 6.99 18.47
C ALA A 251 -20.96 8.08 17.49
N ASN A 252 -19.92 8.81 17.83
CA ASN A 252 -19.31 9.77 16.91
C ASN A 252 -18.74 9.04 15.66
N PRO A 253 -19.25 9.35 14.45
CA PRO A 253 -18.86 8.65 13.22
C PRO A 253 -17.35 8.76 12.93
N ALA A 254 -16.72 9.90 13.24
CA ALA A 254 -15.30 10.11 13.00
C ALA A 254 -14.43 9.24 13.93
N VAL A 255 -14.81 9.13 15.20
CA VAL A 255 -14.13 8.29 16.19
C VAL A 255 -14.27 6.81 15.82
N MET A 256 -15.51 6.38 15.50
CA MET A 256 -15.81 5.02 15.07
C MET A 256 -15.00 4.66 13.82
N ALA A 257 -14.97 5.51 12.81
CA ALA A 257 -14.22 5.26 11.58
C ALA A 257 -12.72 5.18 11.83
N ALA A 258 -12.15 6.11 12.60
CA ALA A 258 -10.72 6.14 12.88
C ALA A 258 -10.26 4.88 13.66
N ILE A 259 -10.97 4.53 14.74
CA ILE A 259 -10.62 3.35 15.55
C ILE A 259 -10.93 2.05 14.80
N GLY A 260 -11.99 2.03 13.98
CA GLY A 260 -12.25 0.93 13.06
C GLY A 260 -11.08 0.67 12.11
N MET A 261 -10.53 1.71 11.47
CA MET A 261 -9.36 1.58 10.62
C MET A 261 -8.12 1.13 11.38
N PHE A 262 -7.85 1.64 12.60
CA PHE A 262 -6.74 1.16 13.44
C PHE A 262 -6.91 -0.32 13.80
N SER A 263 -8.14 -0.76 14.04
CA SER A 263 -8.44 -2.17 14.30
C SER A 263 -8.22 -3.05 13.05
N GLY A 264 -8.58 -2.53 11.87
CA GLY A 264 -8.22 -3.15 10.60
C GLY A 264 -6.71 -3.28 10.43
N TYR A 265 -5.92 -2.26 10.77
CA TYR A 265 -4.46 -2.35 10.74
C TYR A 265 -3.91 -3.41 11.71
N CYS A 266 -4.51 -3.61 12.87
CA CYS A 266 -4.13 -4.75 13.71
C CYS A 266 -4.34 -6.09 12.97
N GLY A 267 -5.41 -6.23 12.20
CA GLY A 267 -5.63 -7.37 11.32
C GLY A 267 -4.55 -7.52 10.24
N THR A 268 -4.11 -6.42 9.60
CA THR A 268 -3.07 -6.47 8.57
C THR A 268 -1.74 -7.00 9.11
N LEU A 269 -1.41 -6.73 10.38
CA LEU A 269 -0.18 -7.22 11.02
C LEU A 269 -0.21 -8.74 11.25
N MET A 270 -1.37 -9.38 11.24
CA MET A 270 -1.56 -10.79 11.58
C MET A 270 -1.80 -11.70 10.38
N THR A 271 -1.75 -11.18 9.15
CA THR A 271 -2.09 -11.97 7.94
C THR A 271 -1.01 -11.90 6.88
N PRO A 272 -0.66 -13.03 6.23
CA PRO A 272 0.22 -13.03 5.07
C PRO A 272 -0.42 -12.37 3.84
N MET A 273 -1.75 -12.23 3.82
CA MET A 273 -2.47 -11.57 2.73
C MET A 273 -2.12 -10.07 2.62
N ALA A 274 -1.74 -9.43 3.71
CA ALA A 274 -1.22 -8.07 3.72
C ALA A 274 0.27 -8.06 3.31
N ALA A 275 0.53 -8.37 2.04
CA ALA A 275 1.87 -8.64 1.52
C ALA A 275 2.85 -7.48 1.76
N ASN A 276 2.43 -6.23 1.58
CA ASN A 276 3.25 -5.03 1.78
C ASN A 276 3.73 -4.86 3.23
N TYR A 277 3.01 -5.34 4.22
CA TYR A 277 3.41 -5.27 5.63
C TYR A 277 4.23 -6.47 6.09
N ASN A 278 4.06 -7.63 5.48
CA ASN A 278 4.55 -8.90 5.99
C ASN A 278 5.50 -9.63 5.05
N ILE A 279 5.08 -9.84 3.79
CA ILE A 279 5.88 -10.58 2.80
C ILE A 279 7.02 -9.71 2.26
N VAL A 280 6.73 -8.44 1.96
CA VAL A 280 7.72 -7.51 1.42
C VAL A 280 8.89 -7.29 2.38
N PRO A 281 8.69 -6.95 3.67
CA PRO A 281 9.80 -6.84 4.62
C PRO A 281 10.59 -8.13 4.77
N ALA A 282 9.92 -9.29 4.81
CA ALA A 282 10.59 -10.59 4.88
C ALA A 282 11.48 -10.86 3.64
N ALA A 283 11.00 -10.49 2.45
CA ALA A 283 11.74 -10.62 1.21
C ALA A 283 12.93 -9.64 1.13
N LEU A 284 12.74 -8.38 1.51
CA LEU A 284 13.79 -7.36 1.50
C LEU A 284 14.91 -7.64 2.49
N LEU A 285 14.59 -8.25 3.63
CA LEU A 285 15.55 -8.64 4.67
C LEU A 285 16.13 -10.04 4.45
N ASN A 286 15.71 -10.74 3.38
CA ASN A 286 16.12 -12.12 3.08
C ASN A 286 15.91 -13.07 4.27
N LEU A 287 14.76 -12.94 4.96
CA LEU A 287 14.47 -13.77 6.13
C LEU A 287 14.20 -15.23 5.71
N PRO A 288 14.74 -16.22 6.43
CA PRO A 288 14.56 -17.64 6.10
C PRO A 288 13.10 -18.09 6.28
N ASP A 289 12.41 -17.56 7.28
CA ASP A 289 10.98 -17.80 7.49
C ASP A 289 10.17 -16.57 7.02
N LYS A 290 9.37 -16.74 5.97
CA LYS A 290 8.50 -15.69 5.41
C LYS A 290 7.47 -15.17 6.40
N ASN A 291 7.10 -15.97 7.40
CA ASN A 291 6.13 -15.62 8.44
C ASN A 291 6.76 -15.00 9.69
N SER A 292 8.09 -14.85 9.75
CA SER A 292 8.78 -14.31 10.93
C SER A 292 8.32 -12.90 11.30
N VAL A 293 8.02 -12.06 10.30
CA VAL A 293 7.49 -10.70 10.51
C VAL A 293 6.12 -10.76 11.19
N ILE A 294 5.21 -11.61 10.71
CA ILE A 294 3.88 -11.81 11.30
C ILE A 294 4.01 -12.28 12.75
N LYS A 295 4.82 -13.32 12.98
CA LYS A 295 5.03 -13.87 14.35
C LYS A 295 5.53 -12.81 15.34
N ALA A 296 6.41 -11.91 14.89
CA ALA A 296 6.91 -10.82 15.72
C ALA A 296 5.85 -9.73 15.99
N GLN A 297 4.90 -9.54 15.10
CA GLN A 297 3.89 -8.47 15.18
C GLN A 297 2.61 -8.90 15.93
N ILE A 298 2.27 -10.18 15.97
CA ILE A 298 1.05 -10.69 16.64
C ILE A 298 0.85 -10.16 18.04
N PRO A 299 1.84 -10.21 18.97
CA PRO A 299 1.65 -9.71 20.33
C PRO A 299 1.27 -8.23 20.36
N THR A 300 1.94 -7.41 19.57
CA THR A 300 1.65 -5.97 19.45
C THR A 300 0.26 -5.74 18.88
N ALA A 301 -0.12 -6.47 17.83
CA ALA A 301 -1.43 -6.34 17.19
C ALA A 301 -2.57 -6.67 18.16
N LEU A 302 -2.44 -7.75 18.93
CA LEU A 302 -3.44 -8.14 19.93
C LEU A 302 -3.55 -7.14 21.07
N SER A 303 -2.43 -6.63 21.56
CA SER A 303 -2.42 -5.58 22.59
C SER A 303 -3.09 -4.30 22.10
N LEU A 304 -2.78 -3.84 20.88
CA LEU A 304 -3.41 -2.67 20.28
C LEU A 304 -4.90 -2.89 20.01
N LEU A 305 -5.29 -4.11 19.64
CA LEU A 305 -6.70 -4.43 19.41
C LEU A 305 -7.51 -4.31 20.70
N ALA A 306 -6.96 -4.80 21.83
CA ALA A 306 -7.57 -4.62 23.15
C ALA A 306 -7.67 -3.14 23.54
N VAL A 307 -6.63 -2.35 23.28
CA VAL A 307 -6.65 -0.90 23.50
C VAL A 307 -7.71 -0.22 22.63
N ASN A 308 -7.84 -0.61 21.36
CA ASN A 308 -8.86 -0.06 20.46
C ASN A 308 -10.28 -0.33 20.94
N ILE A 309 -10.56 -1.51 21.53
CA ILE A 309 -11.86 -1.80 22.16
C ILE A 309 -12.13 -0.79 23.29
N MET A 310 -11.15 -0.59 24.17
CA MET A 310 -11.30 0.34 25.29
C MET A 310 -11.44 1.78 24.83
N LEU A 311 -10.62 2.21 23.86
CA LEU A 311 -10.68 3.56 23.31
C LEU A 311 -12.03 3.84 22.64
N LEU A 312 -12.52 2.92 21.82
CA LEU A 312 -13.82 3.11 21.17
C LEU A 312 -14.94 3.13 22.21
N TYR A 313 -14.90 2.27 23.23
CA TYR A 313 -15.89 2.24 24.29
C TYR A 313 -15.94 3.54 25.11
N ILE A 314 -14.78 4.18 25.34
CA ILE A 314 -14.70 5.43 26.13
C ILE A 314 -15.04 6.66 25.29
N LEU A 315 -14.62 6.69 24.01
CA LEU A 315 -14.67 7.89 23.18
C LEU A 315 -15.93 7.99 22.29
N MET A 316 -16.71 6.90 22.18
CA MET A 316 -17.94 6.93 21.40
C MET A 316 -19.13 7.56 22.17
#